data_7e5d70d559d48811747f5d4a31cc947e
#
_entry.id   7e5d70d559d48811747f5d4a31cc947e
#
_cell.length_a   1.000
_cell.length_b   1.000
_cell.length_c   1.000
_cell.angle_alpha   90.00
_cell.angle_beta   90.00
_cell.angle_gamma   90.00
#
_symmetry.space_group_name_H-M   'P 1'
#
loop_
_entity.id
_entity.type
_entity.pdbx_description
1 polymer ?
#
loop_
_entity_poly.entity_id
_entity_poly.type
_entity_poly.pdbx_seq_one_letter_code
_entity_poly.pdbx_strand_id
1 'polypeptide(L)'
;MKRFLSLLLVATLLIPCLLTGCKENKTPEVTTPTLTDGTTPEETTPEETTPPEGEEQLPEGHIKLTAVTVVSGDTPAELTAAQDMQKYLSQKGVDATAQNGFPISLSIDESVGEDSYRISATVGEGKTEGLVIVGGNGRGILYGVYDFLEKYADVRFFTPELEVCEAGDVIIFDGLSMTYAPTFELRQTDWYRWKTDELGYSWSVKNGINIVNGWNNYTWGEELGGCLSYAPSMFVHTIGKLAELDTPYPANAPTPCLTDETIYNTVLKNVRSVLAQNPTAKILSVSQNDTHSYCKCENCEAITQEEGSPSGTLLRFVNRIANDIAADYPDVTIDTLAYQYTQTPPKITKPAPNVCIRLCTITCHFNHALTTSGCKTCESFCKALEGWGAICDNIYIWDYTTNYSYYLATFPNLHVLRDNMRLFAQNNVKGVYEQGNASGPSGEFGELRAYLIGKLLMDPYMSRSEYYAHMDDFLAAYYGEGWTYIRQYIDTFSQYANISANGMGIYSYPFTVMHKDTFASMEEKIIGWWDAAEAAAGDRLEYVKRSRWQVRYMSLFANPNKVEAEILVSAVEANKTRWSERFPTLLWYVYEYDLLAQAPDKWFTDPSA
;
A
#
# COMPACT_ATOMS: atom_id res chain seq x y z
N MET A 1 8.09 35.02 -0.54
CA MET A 1 7.87 33.70 0.01
C MET A 1 6.36 33.53 0.24
N LYS A 2 5.64 33.07 -0.77
CA LYS A 2 4.19 32.84 -0.73
C LYS A 2 3.98 31.38 -1.08
N ARG A 3 3.58 30.56 -0.10
CA ARG A 3 3.12 29.19 -0.33
C ARG A 3 1.68 29.28 -0.81
N PHE A 4 1.43 28.80 -2.02
CA PHE A 4 0.10 28.74 -2.63
C PHE A 4 -0.62 27.49 -2.13
N LEU A 5 -1.80 27.71 -1.54
CA LEU A 5 -2.81 26.69 -1.29
C LEU A 5 -3.60 26.48 -2.59
N SER A 6 -3.63 25.25 -3.10
CA SER A 6 -4.55 24.87 -4.16
C SER A 6 -5.92 24.59 -3.56
N LEU A 7 -6.87 25.49 -3.74
CA LEU A 7 -8.29 25.25 -3.42
C LEU A 7 -8.92 24.45 -4.57
N LEU A 8 -9.33 23.22 -4.31
CA LEU A 8 -10.28 22.51 -5.17
C LEU A 8 -11.69 23.08 -4.93
N LEU A 9 -12.22 23.80 -5.89
CA LEU A 9 -13.63 24.21 -5.91
C LEU A 9 -14.46 23.04 -6.49
N VAL A 10 -15.14 22.30 -5.62
CA VAL A 10 -16.14 21.30 -6.04
C VAL A 10 -17.46 22.02 -6.31
N ALA A 11 -17.83 22.15 -7.57
CA ALA A 11 -19.16 22.58 -7.98
C ALA A 11 -20.14 21.43 -7.82
N THR A 12 -21.00 21.47 -6.81
CA THR A 12 -22.13 20.55 -6.62
C THR A 12 -23.25 20.88 -7.62
N LEU A 13 -23.46 20.01 -8.59
CA LEU A 13 -24.68 19.97 -9.40
C LEU A 13 -25.74 19.13 -8.66
N LEU A 14 -26.76 19.80 -8.12
CA LEU A 14 -27.97 19.19 -7.61
C LEU A 14 -28.87 18.76 -8.78
N ILE A 15 -29.12 17.47 -8.90
CA ILE A 15 -30.20 16.91 -9.75
C ILE A 15 -31.29 16.39 -8.80
N PRO A 16 -32.55 16.80 -8.95
CA PRO A 16 -33.63 16.28 -8.15
C PRO A 16 -34.08 14.90 -8.66
N CYS A 17 -33.99 13.86 -7.81
CA CYS A 17 -34.64 12.58 -8.06
C CYS A 17 -36.12 12.63 -7.68
N LEU A 18 -36.99 12.35 -8.65
CA LEU A 18 -38.41 12.13 -8.49
C LEU A 18 -38.68 10.85 -7.71
N LEU A 19 -39.51 10.96 -6.67
CA LEU A 19 -40.05 9.88 -5.87
C LEU A 19 -41.04 9.05 -6.69
N THR A 20 -40.76 7.76 -6.86
CA THR A 20 -41.79 6.75 -7.17
C THR A 20 -41.74 5.65 -6.11
N GLY A 21 -42.90 5.38 -5.51
CA GLY A 21 -43.04 4.57 -4.32
C GLY A 21 -42.66 3.09 -4.47
N CYS A 22 -42.09 2.55 -3.42
CA CYS A 22 -41.87 1.12 -3.22
C CYS A 22 -42.80 0.59 -2.12
N LYS A 23 -43.42 -0.55 -2.41
CA LYS A 23 -44.24 -1.33 -1.50
C LYS A 23 -43.40 -1.96 -0.38
N GLU A 24 -43.99 -2.01 0.80
CA GLU A 24 -43.49 -2.73 1.98
C GLU A 24 -43.32 -4.23 1.69
N ASN A 25 -42.15 -4.77 1.94
CA ASN A 25 -41.93 -6.21 2.10
C ASN A 25 -41.38 -6.49 3.51
N LYS A 26 -42.10 -7.41 4.16
CA LYS A 26 -41.84 -7.85 5.54
C LYS A 26 -40.50 -8.55 5.67
N THR A 27 -39.73 -8.17 6.71
CA THR A 27 -38.49 -8.79 7.21
C THR A 27 -38.74 -10.20 7.77
N PRO A 28 -37.88 -11.20 7.51
CA PRO A 28 -37.89 -12.45 8.26
C PRO A 28 -37.15 -12.28 9.61
N GLU A 29 -37.77 -12.81 10.66
CA GLU A 29 -37.18 -12.91 12.02
C GLU A 29 -35.95 -13.83 12.00
N VAL A 30 -34.85 -13.35 12.55
CA VAL A 30 -33.64 -14.12 12.83
C VAL A 30 -33.73 -14.65 14.25
N THR A 31 -33.89 -15.97 14.40
CA THR A 31 -33.82 -16.66 15.67
C THR A 31 -32.38 -16.85 16.13
N THR A 32 -32.05 -16.32 17.29
CA THR A 32 -30.79 -16.51 18.01
C THR A 32 -30.75 -17.90 18.67
N PRO A 33 -29.66 -18.67 18.58
CA PRO A 33 -29.49 -19.89 19.37
C PRO A 33 -29.07 -19.55 20.81
N THR A 34 -29.82 -20.06 21.76
CA THR A 34 -29.55 -20.00 23.20
C THR A 34 -28.44 -21.00 23.57
N LEU A 35 -27.37 -20.53 24.18
CA LEU A 35 -26.36 -21.37 24.81
C LEU A 35 -26.86 -21.84 26.19
N THR A 36 -26.93 -23.14 26.38
CA THR A 36 -27.27 -23.80 27.64
C THR A 36 -26.02 -23.92 28.56
N ASP A 37 -26.20 -23.53 29.79
CA ASP A 37 -25.30 -23.73 30.94
C ASP A 37 -24.86 -25.19 31.09
N GLY A 38 -23.55 -25.41 31.21
CA GLY A 38 -22.95 -26.70 31.55
C GLY A 38 -22.05 -26.57 32.78
N THR A 39 -22.47 -27.21 33.84
CA THR A 39 -21.86 -27.39 35.15
C THR A 39 -20.37 -27.79 35.11
N THR A 40 -19.58 -27.11 35.92
CA THR A 40 -18.18 -27.40 36.29
C THR A 40 -18.07 -28.67 37.16
N PRO A 41 -17.11 -29.58 36.88
CA PRO A 41 -16.58 -30.49 37.92
C PRO A 41 -15.29 -29.92 38.52
N GLU A 42 -15.21 -29.99 39.88
CA GLU A 42 -13.98 -29.80 40.64
C GLU A 42 -12.93 -30.85 40.24
N GLU A 43 -11.76 -30.40 39.82
CA GLU A 43 -10.60 -31.25 39.59
C GLU A 43 -9.51 -30.96 40.62
N THR A 44 -9.19 -31.98 41.38
CA THR A 44 -8.06 -32.05 42.32
C THR A 44 -6.74 -32.14 41.57
N THR A 45 -5.87 -31.17 41.81
CA THR A 45 -4.49 -31.11 41.30
C THR A 45 -3.61 -32.18 41.94
N PRO A 46 -2.86 -32.99 41.14
CA PRO A 46 -1.63 -33.64 41.61
C PRO A 46 -0.45 -32.68 41.42
N GLU A 47 0.39 -32.53 42.42
CA GLU A 47 1.70 -31.90 42.33
C GLU A 47 2.55 -32.62 41.28
N GLU A 48 2.77 -31.96 40.14
CA GLU A 48 3.68 -32.42 39.12
C GLU A 48 5.07 -31.86 39.41
N THR A 49 5.97 -32.74 39.81
CA THR A 49 7.40 -32.47 39.90
C THR A 49 7.94 -32.25 38.49
N THR A 50 8.32 -31.03 38.16
CA THR A 50 9.03 -30.67 36.93
C THR A 50 10.34 -31.47 36.82
N PRO A 51 10.58 -32.21 35.73
CA PRO A 51 11.90 -32.73 35.42
C PRO A 51 12.86 -31.57 35.10
N PRO A 52 14.18 -31.73 35.30
CA PRO A 52 15.16 -30.72 34.91
C PRO A 52 15.07 -30.51 33.40
N GLU A 53 15.11 -29.24 32.97
CA GLU A 53 15.19 -28.83 31.55
C GLU A 53 16.38 -29.55 30.90
N GLY A 54 16.10 -30.63 30.15
CA GLY A 54 17.03 -31.20 29.21
C GLY A 54 17.05 -30.29 27.97
N GLU A 55 18.21 -29.95 27.47
CA GLU A 55 18.38 -29.29 26.17
C GLU A 55 17.52 -30.06 25.15
N GLU A 56 16.55 -29.35 24.56
CA GLU A 56 15.68 -29.92 23.53
C GLU A 56 16.54 -30.32 22.35
N GLN A 57 16.66 -31.62 22.09
CA GLN A 57 17.56 -32.16 21.07
C GLN A 57 16.99 -31.79 19.69
N LEU A 58 17.70 -30.92 18.95
CA LEU A 58 17.29 -30.52 17.61
C LEU A 58 17.11 -31.74 16.69
N PRO A 59 16.18 -31.71 15.74
CA PRO A 59 16.04 -32.75 14.73
C PRO A 59 17.34 -32.97 13.96
N GLU A 60 17.55 -34.19 13.44
CA GLU A 60 18.74 -34.52 12.62
C GLU A 60 18.87 -33.54 11.45
N GLY A 61 20.07 -33.05 11.18
CA GLY A 61 20.35 -32.07 10.13
C GLY A 61 20.00 -30.62 10.47
N HIS A 62 19.54 -30.33 11.70
CA HIS A 62 19.32 -28.97 12.16
C HIS A 62 20.47 -28.50 13.05
N ILE A 63 20.82 -27.24 12.91
CA ILE A 63 21.77 -26.55 13.83
C ILE A 63 21.20 -25.26 14.34
N LYS A 64 21.56 -24.94 15.57
CA LYS A 64 21.37 -23.62 16.16
C LYS A 64 22.61 -22.78 15.88
N LEU A 65 22.42 -21.62 15.29
CA LEU A 65 23.51 -20.67 15.05
C LEU A 65 23.88 -20.01 16.39
N THR A 66 25.13 -20.23 16.83
CA THR A 66 25.68 -19.62 18.04
C THR A 66 26.77 -18.59 17.70
N ALA A 67 27.50 -18.82 16.62
CA ALA A 67 28.52 -17.93 16.09
C ALA A 67 28.56 -18.02 14.57
N VAL A 68 28.62 -16.89 13.88
CA VAL A 68 28.66 -16.83 12.41
C VAL A 68 29.79 -15.94 11.90
N THR A 69 30.28 -16.26 10.71
CA THR A 69 31.21 -15.41 9.96
C THR A 69 30.49 -14.96 8.69
N VAL A 70 30.14 -13.68 8.61
CA VAL A 70 29.45 -13.10 7.44
C VAL A 70 30.48 -12.58 6.46
N VAL A 71 30.41 -13.04 5.21
CA VAL A 71 31.24 -12.62 4.09
C VAL A 71 30.34 -12.09 2.98
N SER A 72 30.65 -10.91 2.45
CA SER A 72 29.91 -10.29 1.34
C SER A 72 30.85 -9.81 0.24
N GLY A 73 30.26 -9.49 -0.93
CA GLY A 73 30.92 -8.63 -1.90
C GLY A 73 31.11 -7.19 -1.36
N ASP A 74 31.55 -6.31 -2.24
CA ASP A 74 31.98 -4.94 -1.90
C ASP A 74 31.05 -3.84 -2.46
N THR A 75 29.94 -4.22 -3.08
CA THR A 75 28.92 -3.23 -3.49
C THR A 75 28.24 -2.63 -2.27
N PRO A 76 27.77 -1.38 -2.34
CA PRO A 76 27.07 -0.74 -1.21
C PRO A 76 25.92 -1.58 -0.64
N ALA A 77 25.11 -2.22 -1.50
CA ALA A 77 24.00 -3.07 -1.06
C ALA A 77 24.47 -4.37 -0.37
N GLU A 78 25.54 -5.01 -0.85
CA GLU A 78 26.10 -6.21 -0.20
C GLU A 78 26.68 -5.88 1.17
N LEU A 79 27.31 -4.71 1.31
CA LEU A 79 27.82 -4.25 2.60
C LEU A 79 26.68 -3.95 3.58
N THR A 80 25.59 -3.30 3.13
CA THR A 80 24.40 -3.09 3.96
C THR A 80 23.76 -4.43 4.36
N ALA A 81 23.62 -5.35 3.41
CA ALA A 81 23.08 -6.70 3.66
C ALA A 81 23.89 -7.43 4.74
N ALA A 82 25.23 -7.35 4.68
CA ALA A 82 26.11 -7.96 5.68
C ALA A 82 25.99 -7.29 7.05
N GLN A 83 25.94 -5.97 7.09
CA GLN A 83 25.77 -5.19 8.33
C GLN A 83 24.44 -5.49 9.01
N ASP A 84 23.34 -5.54 8.24
CA ASP A 84 22.02 -5.85 8.78
C ASP A 84 21.95 -7.31 9.23
N MET A 85 22.49 -8.27 8.49
CA MET A 85 22.59 -9.66 8.91
C MET A 85 23.33 -9.77 10.26
N GLN A 86 24.50 -9.13 10.40
CA GLN A 86 25.25 -9.11 11.66
C GLN A 86 24.48 -8.43 12.78
N LYS A 87 23.86 -7.28 12.52
CA LYS A 87 23.06 -6.52 13.50
C LYS A 87 21.96 -7.38 14.11
N TYR A 88 21.11 -7.96 13.27
CA TYR A 88 19.94 -8.70 13.76
C TYR A 88 20.32 -10.05 14.38
N LEU A 89 21.29 -10.77 13.82
CA LEU A 89 21.78 -12.00 14.43
C LEU A 89 22.43 -11.73 15.80
N SER A 90 23.18 -10.63 15.96
CA SER A 90 23.71 -10.22 17.27
C SER A 90 22.59 -9.92 18.28
N GLN A 91 21.51 -9.27 17.86
CA GLN A 91 20.34 -9.03 18.72
C GLN A 91 19.63 -10.34 19.10
N LYS A 92 19.66 -11.36 18.27
CA LYS A 92 19.18 -12.72 18.58
C LYS A 92 20.09 -13.46 19.57
N GLY A 93 21.27 -12.95 19.87
CA GLY A 93 22.26 -13.58 20.75
C GLY A 93 23.29 -14.44 20.05
N VAL A 94 23.38 -14.38 18.72
CA VAL A 94 24.41 -15.06 17.92
C VAL A 94 25.68 -14.18 17.90
N ASP A 95 26.87 -14.77 18.11
CA ASP A 95 28.14 -14.05 17.89
C ASP A 95 28.35 -13.85 16.38
N ALA A 96 27.89 -12.72 15.87
CA ALA A 96 28.01 -12.37 14.46
C ALA A 96 29.34 -11.69 14.10
N THR A 97 30.30 -11.62 15.04
CA THR A 97 31.65 -11.09 14.84
C THR A 97 32.72 -12.16 14.85
N ALA A 98 32.34 -13.42 15.02
CA ALA A 98 33.24 -14.56 15.09
C ALA A 98 34.06 -14.70 13.78
N GLN A 99 35.36 -14.95 13.91
CA GLN A 99 36.23 -15.17 12.75
C GLN A 99 36.15 -16.60 12.17
N ASN A 100 35.72 -17.56 12.99
CA ASN A 100 35.59 -18.97 12.64
C ASN A 100 34.20 -19.52 13.00
N GLY A 101 33.17 -18.70 12.86
CA GLY A 101 31.78 -19.08 13.02
C GLY A 101 31.24 -19.82 11.80
N PHE A 102 29.98 -20.23 11.87
CA PHE A 102 29.28 -20.81 10.73
C PHE A 102 29.25 -19.81 9.57
N PRO A 103 29.72 -20.17 8.36
CA PRO A 103 29.89 -19.22 7.26
C PRO A 103 28.53 -18.80 6.67
N ILE A 104 28.35 -17.50 6.51
CA ILE A 104 27.25 -16.88 5.76
C ILE A 104 27.85 -16.09 4.61
N SER A 105 27.52 -16.48 3.38
CA SER A 105 28.01 -15.83 2.17
C SER A 105 26.89 -15.05 1.47
N LEU A 106 27.14 -13.78 1.22
CA LEU A 106 26.22 -12.85 0.55
C LEU A 106 26.85 -12.38 -0.76
N SER A 107 26.15 -12.50 -1.88
CA SER A 107 26.67 -12.08 -3.19
C SER A 107 25.56 -11.66 -4.15
N ILE A 108 25.95 -10.89 -5.17
CA ILE A 108 25.09 -10.56 -6.30
C ILE A 108 25.51 -11.37 -7.52
N ASP A 109 24.53 -11.98 -8.20
CA ASP A 109 24.66 -12.67 -9.48
C ASP A 109 23.44 -12.30 -10.36
N GLU A 110 23.67 -11.48 -11.38
CA GLU A 110 22.60 -11.00 -12.28
C GLU A 110 21.82 -12.13 -12.95
N SER A 111 22.38 -13.34 -13.05
CA SER A 111 21.68 -14.51 -13.60
C SER A 111 20.49 -14.98 -12.75
N VAL A 112 20.40 -14.52 -11.48
CA VAL A 112 19.26 -14.80 -10.59
C VAL A 112 18.01 -14.01 -11.00
N GLY A 113 18.20 -12.87 -11.65
CA GLY A 113 17.14 -11.97 -12.12
C GLY A 113 16.92 -10.77 -11.21
N GLU A 114 16.42 -9.69 -11.78
CA GLU A 114 16.19 -8.43 -11.08
C GLU A 114 15.24 -8.61 -9.89
N ASP A 115 15.56 -8.03 -8.73
CA ASP A 115 14.81 -8.12 -7.47
C ASP A 115 14.58 -9.55 -6.94
N SER A 116 15.23 -10.53 -7.56
CA SER A 116 15.14 -11.96 -7.19
C SER A 116 16.27 -12.37 -6.24
N TYR A 117 16.07 -13.47 -5.51
CA TYR A 117 17.12 -14.05 -4.69
C TYR A 117 16.99 -15.57 -4.55
N ARG A 118 18.10 -16.20 -4.13
CA ARG A 118 18.17 -17.61 -3.71
C ARG A 118 18.83 -17.69 -2.36
N ILE A 119 18.29 -18.55 -1.50
CA ILE A 119 18.85 -18.87 -0.18
C ILE A 119 19.05 -20.37 -0.15
N SER A 120 20.23 -20.83 0.27
CA SER A 120 20.51 -22.24 0.49
C SER A 120 21.41 -22.45 1.69
N ALA A 121 21.18 -23.55 2.42
CA ALA A 121 22.07 -23.94 3.51
C ALA A 121 22.51 -25.38 3.37
N THR A 122 23.75 -25.63 3.73
CA THR A 122 24.36 -26.95 3.86
C THR A 122 24.89 -27.11 5.27
N VAL A 123 24.48 -28.20 5.94
CA VAL A 123 24.86 -28.53 7.33
C VAL A 123 25.20 -29.99 7.41
N GLY A 124 26.24 -30.36 8.16
CA GLY A 124 26.56 -31.73 8.49
C GLY A 124 28.00 -32.15 8.17
N GLU A 125 28.44 -33.19 8.87
CA GLU A 125 29.83 -33.72 8.77
C GLU A 125 30.20 -34.13 7.33
N GLY A 126 31.40 -33.72 6.92
CA GLY A 126 31.96 -34.03 5.61
C GLY A 126 31.44 -33.18 4.45
N LYS A 127 30.61 -32.17 4.72
CA LYS A 127 30.14 -31.17 3.75
C LYS A 127 30.85 -29.85 3.97
N THR A 128 30.92 -29.03 2.92
CA THR A 128 31.23 -27.59 3.10
C THR A 128 30.00 -26.91 3.65
N GLU A 129 29.99 -26.68 4.96
CA GLU A 129 28.88 -26.06 5.64
C GLU A 129 28.79 -24.58 5.26
N GLY A 130 27.57 -24.00 5.25
CA GLY A 130 27.34 -22.60 5.05
C GLY A 130 25.91 -22.27 4.66
N LEU A 131 25.53 -21.02 4.95
CA LEU A 131 24.35 -20.35 4.42
C LEU A 131 24.80 -19.45 3.27
N VAL A 132 24.15 -19.58 2.13
CA VAL A 132 24.45 -18.78 0.94
C VAL A 132 23.18 -18.02 0.54
N ILE A 133 23.28 -16.71 0.43
CA ILE A 133 22.21 -15.84 -0.10
C ILE A 133 22.76 -15.12 -1.34
N VAL A 134 22.09 -15.31 -2.47
CA VAL A 134 22.47 -14.69 -3.75
C VAL A 134 21.31 -13.85 -4.26
N GLY A 135 21.52 -12.54 -4.41
CA GLY A 135 20.56 -11.64 -5.03
C GLY A 135 20.87 -11.40 -6.51
N GLY A 136 19.86 -11.13 -7.33
CA GLY A 136 20.06 -10.78 -8.73
C GLY A 136 20.52 -9.34 -8.95
N ASN A 137 20.33 -8.48 -7.95
CA ASN A 137 20.79 -7.09 -7.91
C ASN A 137 20.90 -6.63 -6.45
N GLY A 138 21.20 -5.33 -6.23
CA GLY A 138 21.31 -4.73 -4.89
C GLY A 138 20.05 -4.87 -4.05
N ARG A 139 18.85 -4.75 -4.64
CA ARG A 139 17.58 -4.99 -3.91
C ARG A 139 17.39 -6.47 -3.63
N GLY A 140 17.67 -7.33 -4.61
CA GLY A 140 17.50 -8.78 -4.47
C GLY A 140 18.31 -9.36 -3.30
N ILE A 141 19.57 -8.93 -3.09
CA ILE A 141 20.37 -9.41 -1.95
C ILE A 141 19.80 -8.94 -0.62
N LEU A 142 19.32 -7.69 -0.53
CA LEU A 142 18.67 -7.16 0.66
C LEU A 142 17.37 -7.89 0.96
N TYR A 143 16.51 -8.14 -0.04
CA TYR A 143 15.28 -8.92 0.13
C TYR A 143 15.57 -10.33 0.64
N GLY A 144 16.59 -10.99 0.10
CA GLY A 144 17.01 -12.32 0.57
C GLY A 144 17.43 -12.32 2.04
N VAL A 145 18.19 -11.32 2.47
CA VAL A 145 18.59 -11.15 3.87
C VAL A 145 17.38 -10.90 4.77
N TYR A 146 16.48 -9.99 4.40
CA TYR A 146 15.32 -9.68 5.24
C TYR A 146 14.32 -10.83 5.29
N ASP A 147 14.10 -11.55 4.19
CA ASP A 147 13.24 -12.73 4.18
C ASP A 147 13.83 -13.88 5.04
N PHE A 148 15.15 -14.08 5.02
CA PHE A 148 15.82 -15.00 5.92
C PHE A 148 15.63 -14.61 7.38
N LEU A 149 15.84 -13.34 7.71
CA LEU A 149 15.67 -12.82 9.07
C LEU A 149 14.22 -12.93 9.56
N GLU A 150 13.23 -12.67 8.70
CA GLU A 150 11.82 -12.85 9.07
C GLU A 150 11.47 -14.33 9.31
N LYS A 151 11.94 -15.24 8.46
CA LYS A 151 11.50 -16.65 8.50
C LYS A 151 12.28 -17.51 9.48
N TYR A 152 13.55 -17.23 9.69
CA TYR A 152 14.45 -18.09 10.49
C TYR A 152 15.00 -17.43 11.75
N ALA A 153 14.89 -16.11 11.85
CA ALA A 153 15.31 -15.37 13.04
C ALA A 153 14.17 -14.59 13.71
N ASP A 154 12.95 -14.74 13.25
CA ASP A 154 11.76 -14.07 13.80
C ASP A 154 11.94 -12.55 13.99
N VAL A 155 12.55 -11.90 13.02
CA VAL A 155 12.67 -10.45 12.95
C VAL A 155 11.46 -9.90 12.21
N ARG A 156 10.89 -8.79 12.66
CA ARG A 156 9.73 -8.15 12.02
C ARG A 156 9.97 -6.67 11.81
N PHE A 157 9.54 -6.16 10.65
CA PHE A 157 9.72 -4.77 10.22
C PHE A 157 8.35 -4.10 10.03
N PHE A 158 7.67 -3.77 11.11
CA PHE A 158 6.27 -3.33 11.08
C PHE A 158 6.10 -1.89 10.59
N THR A 159 6.87 -0.95 11.15
CA THR A 159 6.90 0.46 10.72
C THR A 159 8.34 0.98 10.72
N PRO A 160 8.64 2.15 10.15
CA PRO A 160 9.97 2.74 10.27
C PRO A 160 10.49 2.86 11.70
N GLU A 161 9.59 3.06 12.66
CA GLU A 161 9.90 3.23 14.08
C GLU A 161 9.73 1.95 14.91
N LEU A 162 9.17 0.89 14.33
CA LEU A 162 8.85 -0.35 15.04
C LEU A 162 9.41 -1.57 14.31
N GLU A 163 10.57 -2.00 14.75
CA GLU A 163 11.16 -3.30 14.43
C GLU A 163 11.10 -4.19 15.67
N VAL A 164 10.84 -5.47 15.49
CA VAL A 164 10.87 -6.46 16.57
C VAL A 164 11.96 -7.48 16.27
N CYS A 165 12.91 -7.59 17.19
CA CYS A 165 14.00 -8.56 17.16
C CYS A 165 14.36 -8.92 18.60
N GLU A 166 13.63 -9.88 19.18
CA GLU A 166 13.89 -10.36 20.53
C GLU A 166 14.97 -11.43 20.51
N ALA A 167 15.73 -11.56 21.60
CA ALA A 167 16.70 -12.64 21.77
C ALA A 167 16.01 -14.00 21.63
N GLY A 168 16.68 -14.95 20.98
CA GLY A 168 16.09 -16.25 20.72
C GLY A 168 16.92 -17.07 19.74
N ASP A 169 16.53 -18.30 19.54
CA ASP A 169 17.25 -19.26 18.72
C ASP A 169 17.08 -18.96 17.23
N VAL A 170 18.17 -19.05 16.49
CA VAL A 170 18.17 -19.06 15.02
C VAL A 170 18.54 -20.46 14.59
N ILE A 171 17.57 -21.20 14.05
CA ILE A 171 17.74 -22.60 13.66
C ILE A 171 17.66 -22.71 12.14
N ILE A 172 18.67 -23.36 11.53
CA ILE A 172 18.70 -23.69 10.12
C ILE A 172 18.87 -25.21 9.95
N PHE A 173 18.63 -25.71 8.75
CA PHE A 173 18.69 -27.14 8.47
C PHE A 173 19.39 -27.44 7.14
N ASP A 174 19.93 -28.68 7.05
CA ASP A 174 20.55 -29.16 5.83
C ASP A 174 19.56 -29.28 4.67
N GLY A 175 19.95 -28.73 3.52
CA GLY A 175 19.11 -28.72 2.33
C GLY A 175 18.04 -27.62 2.33
N LEU A 176 18.11 -26.65 3.25
CA LEU A 176 17.32 -25.42 3.14
C LEU A 176 17.54 -24.84 1.74
N SER A 177 16.46 -24.60 1.02
CA SER A 177 16.52 -24.05 -0.35
C SER A 177 15.28 -23.21 -0.61
N MET A 178 15.48 -21.93 -0.86
CA MET A 178 14.42 -20.98 -1.20
C MET A 178 14.82 -20.21 -2.45
N THR A 179 13.85 -19.97 -3.30
CA THR A 179 14.01 -19.09 -4.47
C THR A 179 12.83 -18.14 -4.53
N TYR A 180 13.12 -16.90 -4.73
CA TYR A 180 12.11 -15.86 -4.91
C TYR A 180 12.35 -15.15 -6.25
N ALA A 181 11.28 -14.90 -6.96
CA ALA A 181 11.23 -13.97 -8.09
C ALA A 181 9.95 -13.15 -7.97
N PRO A 182 10.00 -11.83 -8.12
CA PRO A 182 8.84 -10.98 -7.91
C PRO A 182 7.77 -11.24 -8.97
N THR A 183 6.52 -11.38 -8.53
CA THR A 183 5.37 -11.39 -9.44
C THR A 183 5.16 -9.99 -10.05
N PHE A 184 5.38 -8.95 -9.26
CA PHE A 184 5.28 -7.56 -9.67
C PHE A 184 6.68 -6.93 -9.75
N GLU A 185 7.05 -6.42 -10.92
CA GLU A 185 8.29 -5.68 -11.13
C GLU A 185 8.24 -4.27 -10.52
N LEU A 186 7.03 -3.64 -10.49
CA LEU A 186 6.79 -2.37 -9.79
C LEU A 186 5.94 -2.63 -8.56
N ARG A 187 6.46 -2.29 -7.39
CA ARG A 187 5.82 -2.51 -6.08
C ARG A 187 5.85 -1.22 -5.28
N GLN A 188 4.67 -0.60 -5.11
CA GLN A 188 4.56 0.70 -4.44
C GLN A 188 3.34 0.77 -3.53
N THR A 189 3.53 1.22 -2.31
CA THR A 189 2.48 1.78 -1.46
C THR A 189 2.69 3.28 -1.31
N ASP A 190 1.63 4.07 -1.19
CA ASP A 190 1.75 5.52 -1.06
C ASP A 190 1.39 5.98 0.36
N TRP A 191 2.17 5.51 1.33
CA TRP A 191 2.08 5.94 2.71
C TRP A 191 3.10 7.05 3.01
N TYR A 192 2.71 8.08 3.73
CA TYR A 192 3.53 9.27 3.97
C TYR A 192 4.90 8.96 4.58
N ARG A 193 4.97 8.12 5.65
CA ARG A 193 6.20 7.84 6.41
C ARG A 193 7.30 7.15 5.61
N TRP A 194 6.97 6.30 4.65
CA TRP A 194 7.98 5.58 3.89
C TRP A 194 8.85 6.49 3.01
N LYS A 195 8.37 7.70 2.69
CA LYS A 195 9.02 8.62 1.74
C LYS A 195 9.58 9.89 2.37
N THR A 196 9.62 10.00 3.70
CA THR A 196 9.98 11.26 4.37
C THR A 196 11.43 11.33 4.82
N ASP A 197 12.08 10.19 5.06
CA ASP A 197 13.43 10.11 5.57
C ASP A 197 14.07 8.72 5.32
N GLU A 198 15.34 8.58 5.76
CA GLU A 198 16.12 7.34 5.59
C GLU A 198 15.48 6.12 6.29
N LEU A 199 14.79 6.32 7.43
CA LEU A 199 14.09 5.22 8.12
C LEU A 199 12.95 4.69 7.26
N GLY A 200 12.19 5.60 6.62
CA GLY A 200 11.12 5.24 5.70
C GLY A 200 11.64 4.51 4.47
N TYR A 201 12.77 4.90 3.91
CA TYR A 201 13.38 4.20 2.77
C TYR A 201 13.88 2.81 3.16
N SER A 202 14.55 2.68 4.31
CA SER A 202 14.97 1.40 4.87
C SER A 202 13.79 0.45 5.09
N TRP A 203 12.71 0.97 5.72
CA TRP A 203 11.46 0.20 5.91
C TRP A 203 10.87 -0.26 4.58
N SER A 204 10.87 0.58 3.56
CA SER A 204 10.35 0.26 2.24
C SER A 204 11.08 -0.94 1.63
N VAL A 205 12.41 -0.94 1.64
CA VAL A 205 13.22 -2.05 1.13
C VAL A 205 13.01 -3.31 1.96
N LYS A 206 12.95 -3.22 3.30
CA LYS A 206 12.65 -4.35 4.20
C LYS A 206 11.28 -4.99 3.93
N ASN A 207 10.34 -4.25 3.36
CA ASN A 207 9.01 -4.71 3.00
C ASN A 207 8.80 -4.87 1.48
N GLY A 208 9.88 -4.96 0.70
CA GLY A 208 9.83 -5.30 -0.71
C GLY A 208 9.36 -4.20 -1.65
N ILE A 209 9.19 -2.98 -1.17
CA ILE A 209 8.88 -1.81 -1.99
C ILE A 209 10.12 -1.41 -2.78
N ASN A 210 9.99 -1.16 -4.08
CA ASN A 210 11.13 -0.90 -4.96
C ASN A 210 11.07 0.42 -5.73
N ILE A 211 10.06 1.24 -5.49
CA ILE A 211 9.90 2.51 -6.18
C ILE A 211 9.45 3.60 -5.21
N VAL A 212 10.05 4.78 -5.37
CA VAL A 212 9.60 6.02 -4.73
C VAL A 212 8.59 6.71 -5.63
N ASN A 213 7.61 7.36 -5.03
CA ASN A 213 6.61 8.15 -5.72
C ASN A 213 7.24 9.20 -6.65
N GLY A 214 6.92 9.15 -7.93
CA GLY A 214 7.36 10.08 -8.93
C GLY A 214 6.89 11.53 -8.77
N TRP A 215 6.00 11.82 -7.78
CA TRP A 215 5.55 13.18 -7.50
C TRP A 215 6.66 14.10 -6.97
N ASN A 216 7.60 13.58 -6.17
CA ASN A 216 8.55 14.36 -5.41
C ASN A 216 10.02 14.09 -5.77
N ASN A 217 10.29 13.25 -6.75
CA ASN A 217 11.65 12.90 -7.20
C ASN A 217 12.56 12.33 -6.08
N TYR A 218 12.00 11.73 -5.05
CA TYR A 218 12.78 11.04 -4.05
C TYR A 218 13.33 9.73 -4.62
N THR A 219 14.59 9.47 -4.33
CA THR A 219 15.27 8.21 -4.64
C THR A 219 16.13 7.83 -3.44
N TRP A 220 16.31 6.55 -3.20
CA TRP A 220 17.33 6.07 -2.27
C TRP A 220 18.56 5.60 -3.05
N GLY A 221 19.67 5.52 -2.35
CA GLY A 221 20.97 5.21 -2.94
C GLY A 221 21.23 3.73 -3.11
N GLU A 222 22.41 3.42 -3.64
CA GLU A 222 22.88 2.05 -3.91
C GLU A 222 23.07 1.22 -2.63
N GLU A 223 23.22 1.86 -1.46
CA GLU A 223 23.26 1.18 -0.16
C GLU A 223 21.93 0.45 0.16
N LEU A 224 20.82 0.92 -0.38
CA LEU A 224 19.52 0.27 -0.33
C LEU A 224 19.15 -0.43 -1.66
N GLY A 225 20.15 -0.68 -2.51
CA GLY A 225 19.99 -1.38 -3.77
C GLY A 225 19.44 -0.52 -4.92
N GLY A 226 19.43 0.81 -4.76
CA GLY A 226 18.80 1.73 -5.69
C GLY A 226 17.27 1.54 -5.78
N CYS A 227 16.59 2.39 -6.52
CA CYS A 227 15.15 2.26 -6.74
C CYS A 227 14.78 2.32 -8.21
N LEU A 228 13.68 1.68 -8.56
CA LEU A 228 13.01 1.93 -9.84
C LEU A 228 12.49 3.37 -9.83
N SER A 229 12.67 4.13 -10.92
CA SER A 229 12.34 5.55 -10.91
C SER A 229 11.59 5.99 -12.17
N TYR A 230 10.61 6.86 -11.95
CA TYR A 230 10.05 7.69 -13.00
C TYR A 230 10.99 8.85 -13.32
N ALA A 231 10.96 9.30 -14.58
CA ALA A 231 11.56 10.58 -14.90
C ALA A 231 10.92 11.68 -14.03
N PRO A 232 11.71 12.59 -13.44
CA PRO A 232 11.23 13.59 -12.48
C PRO A 232 10.03 14.38 -12.96
N SER A 233 8.99 14.47 -12.15
CA SER A 233 7.72 15.13 -12.45
C SER A 233 6.96 14.56 -13.68
N MET A 234 7.29 13.34 -14.11
CA MET A 234 6.66 12.62 -15.22
C MET A 234 5.99 11.32 -14.75
N PHE A 235 5.32 11.37 -13.60
CA PHE A 235 4.62 10.23 -13.02
C PHE A 235 3.20 10.07 -13.58
N VAL A 236 2.45 11.16 -13.76
CA VAL A 236 1.02 11.12 -14.15
C VAL A 236 0.55 12.46 -14.69
N HIS A 237 -0.51 12.44 -15.54
CA HIS A 237 -1.15 13.63 -16.10
C HIS A 237 -0.19 14.59 -16.82
N THR A 238 0.66 14.03 -17.67
CA THR A 238 1.86 14.71 -18.18
C THR A 238 1.66 15.36 -19.55
N ILE A 239 0.67 14.93 -20.35
CA ILE A 239 0.49 15.45 -21.73
C ILE A 239 0.33 16.97 -21.73
N GLY A 240 -0.43 17.54 -20.81
CA GLY A 240 -0.60 18.98 -20.73
C GLY A 240 0.72 19.74 -20.51
N LYS A 241 1.59 19.20 -19.66
CA LYS A 241 2.93 19.75 -19.39
C LYS A 241 3.86 19.53 -20.58
N LEU A 242 3.87 18.32 -21.13
CA LEU A 242 4.71 17.97 -22.28
C LEU A 242 4.31 18.72 -23.55
N ALA A 243 3.04 19.08 -23.70
CA ALA A 243 2.51 19.88 -24.81
C ALA A 243 2.69 21.40 -24.59
N GLU A 244 3.29 21.82 -23.49
CA GLU A 244 3.50 23.24 -23.15
C GLU A 244 2.20 24.05 -23.16
N LEU A 245 1.09 23.49 -22.61
CA LEU A 245 -0.19 24.19 -22.56
C LEU A 245 -0.07 25.48 -21.73
N ASP A 246 -0.51 26.60 -22.32
CA ASP A 246 -0.50 27.92 -21.67
C ASP A 246 -1.61 28.03 -20.62
N THR A 247 -1.38 27.40 -19.46
CA THR A 247 -2.27 27.39 -18.32
C THR A 247 -1.47 27.17 -17.02
N PRO A 248 -1.88 27.77 -15.89
CA PRO A 248 -1.19 27.56 -14.60
C PRO A 248 -1.30 26.12 -14.07
N TYR A 249 -2.26 25.32 -14.59
CA TYR A 249 -2.50 23.94 -14.19
C TYR A 249 -2.64 23.02 -15.42
N PRO A 250 -1.52 22.74 -16.15
CA PRO A 250 -1.57 21.94 -17.39
C PRO A 250 -2.19 20.55 -17.22
N ALA A 251 -1.97 19.90 -16.06
CA ALA A 251 -2.51 18.57 -15.76
C ALA A 251 -4.05 18.55 -15.66
N ASN A 252 -4.68 19.67 -15.32
CA ASN A 252 -6.14 19.79 -15.14
C ASN A 252 -6.82 20.44 -16.35
N ALA A 253 -6.06 20.87 -17.36
CA ALA A 253 -6.61 21.38 -18.60
C ALA A 253 -7.25 20.25 -19.43
N PRO A 254 -8.18 20.55 -20.35
CA PRO A 254 -8.63 19.56 -21.32
C PRO A 254 -7.45 18.87 -22.03
N THR A 255 -7.50 17.55 -22.20
CA THR A 255 -6.48 16.83 -22.98
C THR A 255 -6.45 17.39 -24.41
N PRO A 256 -5.29 17.85 -24.92
CA PRO A 256 -5.21 18.53 -26.21
C PRO A 256 -5.54 17.61 -27.37
N CYS A 257 -5.54 18.15 -28.59
CA CYS A 257 -5.76 17.36 -29.79
C CYS A 257 -4.59 16.41 -30.06
N LEU A 258 -4.81 15.12 -29.88
CA LEU A 258 -3.78 14.08 -30.05
C LEU A 258 -3.55 13.70 -31.55
N THR A 259 -4.32 14.29 -32.45
CA THR A 259 -4.11 14.19 -33.91
C THR A 259 -3.43 15.42 -34.54
N ASP A 260 -3.05 16.39 -33.68
CA ASP A 260 -2.34 17.60 -34.12
C ASP A 260 -0.82 17.35 -34.13
N GLU A 261 -0.20 17.51 -35.29
CA GLU A 261 1.24 17.29 -35.48
C GLU A 261 2.10 18.30 -34.69
N THR A 262 1.59 19.49 -34.41
CA THR A 262 2.30 20.50 -33.57
C THR A 262 2.38 20.00 -32.13
N ILE A 263 1.27 19.51 -31.60
CA ILE A 263 1.22 18.91 -30.27
C ILE A 263 2.14 17.70 -30.20
N TYR A 264 2.07 16.81 -31.21
CA TYR A 264 2.92 15.63 -31.27
C TYR A 264 4.42 15.99 -31.21
N ASN A 265 4.86 16.89 -32.10
CA ASN A 265 6.27 17.29 -32.21
C ASN A 265 6.76 17.98 -30.92
N THR A 266 5.90 18.77 -30.27
CA THR A 266 6.21 19.42 -28.97
C THR A 266 6.39 18.39 -27.88
N VAL A 267 5.45 17.44 -27.75
CA VAL A 267 5.53 16.36 -26.75
C VAL A 267 6.77 15.50 -26.98
N LEU A 268 7.04 15.06 -28.22
CA LEU A 268 8.22 14.24 -28.53
C LEU A 268 9.54 14.96 -28.21
N LYS A 269 9.65 16.25 -28.56
CA LYS A 269 10.80 17.07 -28.20
C LYS A 269 11.02 17.12 -26.70
N ASN A 270 9.94 17.32 -25.93
CA ASN A 270 10.04 17.45 -24.48
C ASN A 270 10.27 16.10 -23.79
N VAL A 271 9.72 14.99 -24.29
CA VAL A 271 10.05 13.62 -23.84
C VAL A 271 11.55 13.36 -24.00
N ARG A 272 12.13 13.64 -25.19
CA ARG A 272 13.57 13.49 -25.44
C ARG A 272 14.40 14.37 -24.50
N SER A 273 13.98 15.62 -24.28
CA SER A 273 14.67 16.56 -23.38
C SER A 273 14.67 16.06 -21.93
N VAL A 274 13.53 15.54 -21.44
CA VAL A 274 13.42 14.98 -20.08
C VAL A 274 14.32 13.76 -19.92
N LEU A 275 14.31 12.83 -20.86
CA LEU A 275 15.13 11.61 -20.81
C LEU A 275 16.63 11.93 -20.89
N ALA A 276 17.03 12.87 -21.76
CA ALA A 276 18.43 13.30 -21.85
C ALA A 276 18.95 13.93 -20.55
N GLN A 277 18.08 14.59 -19.78
CA GLN A 277 18.41 15.18 -18.48
C GLN A 277 18.38 14.16 -17.33
N ASN A 278 17.75 13.00 -17.54
CA ASN A 278 17.53 11.97 -16.52
C ASN A 278 17.87 10.58 -17.08
N PRO A 279 19.16 10.31 -17.35
CA PRO A 279 19.59 9.08 -18.03
C PRO A 279 19.34 7.78 -17.25
N THR A 280 19.09 7.88 -15.94
CA THR A 280 18.79 6.73 -15.05
C THR A 280 17.30 6.43 -14.93
N ALA A 281 16.43 7.30 -15.48
CA ALA A 281 14.99 7.07 -15.44
C ALA A 281 14.61 5.85 -16.27
N LYS A 282 13.84 4.95 -15.68
CA LYS A 282 13.35 3.73 -16.34
C LYS A 282 11.93 3.88 -16.87
N ILE A 283 11.16 4.80 -16.32
CA ILE A 283 9.76 5.00 -16.69
C ILE A 283 9.49 6.50 -16.93
N LEU A 284 8.77 6.81 -17.99
CA LEU A 284 8.22 8.15 -18.27
C LEU A 284 6.76 8.04 -18.63
N SER A 285 5.90 8.76 -17.92
CA SER A 285 4.47 8.78 -18.24
C SER A 285 4.18 9.77 -19.38
N VAL A 286 3.44 9.31 -20.39
CA VAL A 286 2.77 10.12 -21.41
C VAL A 286 1.29 9.86 -21.26
N SER A 287 0.65 10.52 -20.31
CA SER A 287 -0.71 10.23 -19.89
C SER A 287 -1.63 11.45 -19.98
N GLN A 288 -2.91 11.16 -20.23
CA GLN A 288 -3.97 12.16 -20.30
C GLN A 288 -4.05 13.03 -19.06
N ASN A 289 -4.60 14.23 -19.23
CA ASN A 289 -4.85 15.16 -18.13
C ASN A 289 -5.95 14.66 -17.18
N ASP A 290 -5.96 15.14 -15.94
CA ASP A 290 -6.92 14.78 -14.89
C ASP A 290 -8.27 15.48 -15.10
N THR A 291 -8.95 15.11 -16.16
CA THR A 291 -10.22 15.69 -16.56
C THR A 291 -11.01 14.75 -17.45
N HIS A 292 -12.34 14.87 -17.47
CA HIS A 292 -13.19 14.19 -18.44
C HIS A 292 -13.21 14.89 -19.82
N SER A 293 -12.56 16.06 -19.94
CA SER A 293 -12.54 16.85 -21.15
C SER A 293 -11.35 16.50 -22.04
N TYR A 294 -11.60 16.13 -23.28
CA TYR A 294 -10.60 15.83 -24.30
C TYR A 294 -11.05 16.31 -25.67
N CYS A 295 -10.13 16.40 -26.62
CA CYS A 295 -10.42 16.88 -27.96
C CYS A 295 -11.42 15.97 -28.70
N LYS A 296 -12.47 16.57 -29.25
CA LYS A 296 -13.52 15.91 -30.04
C LYS A 296 -13.61 16.49 -31.49
N CYS A 297 -12.47 16.88 -32.07
CA CYS A 297 -12.44 17.28 -33.46
C CYS A 297 -12.73 16.07 -34.37
N GLU A 298 -13.03 16.32 -35.63
CA GLU A 298 -13.39 15.30 -36.61
C GLU A 298 -12.38 14.15 -36.67
N ASN A 299 -11.09 14.46 -36.65
CA ASN A 299 -10.02 13.45 -36.69
C ASN A 299 -9.99 12.58 -35.41
N CYS A 300 -10.08 13.19 -34.23
CA CYS A 300 -10.09 12.45 -32.96
C CYS A 300 -11.35 11.57 -32.82
N GLU A 301 -12.52 12.09 -33.22
CA GLU A 301 -13.78 11.32 -33.18
C GLU A 301 -13.77 10.18 -34.20
N ALA A 302 -13.21 10.37 -35.42
CA ALA A 302 -13.08 9.30 -36.38
C ALA A 302 -12.26 8.12 -35.84
N ILE A 303 -11.13 8.40 -35.19
CA ILE A 303 -10.31 7.36 -34.51
C ILE A 303 -11.09 6.72 -33.37
N THR A 304 -11.74 7.51 -32.53
CA THR A 304 -12.56 6.99 -31.42
C THR A 304 -13.66 6.03 -31.90
N GLN A 305 -14.32 6.35 -33.01
CA GLN A 305 -15.34 5.50 -33.62
C GLN A 305 -14.74 4.20 -34.19
N GLU A 306 -13.63 4.30 -34.91
CA GLU A 306 -12.91 3.15 -35.47
C GLU A 306 -12.45 2.20 -34.36
N GLU A 307 -11.83 2.73 -33.30
CA GLU A 307 -11.31 1.98 -32.16
C GLU A 307 -12.38 1.55 -31.13
N GLY A 308 -13.56 2.15 -31.21
CA GLY A 308 -14.67 1.91 -30.29
C GLY A 308 -14.46 2.45 -28.88
N SER A 309 -13.37 3.20 -28.65
CA SER A 309 -13.02 3.83 -27.38
C SER A 309 -12.07 5.01 -27.60
N PRO A 310 -12.18 6.11 -26.82
CA PRO A 310 -11.21 7.19 -26.81
C PRO A 310 -9.78 6.76 -26.45
N SER A 311 -9.62 5.61 -25.78
CA SER A 311 -8.31 5.02 -25.51
C SER A 311 -7.51 4.74 -26.78
N GLY A 312 -8.18 4.46 -27.91
CA GLY A 312 -7.52 4.26 -29.19
C GLY A 312 -6.82 5.52 -29.69
N THR A 313 -7.45 6.69 -29.55
CA THR A 313 -6.84 7.98 -29.91
C THR A 313 -5.61 8.26 -29.03
N LEU A 314 -5.70 8.03 -27.73
CA LEU A 314 -4.58 8.18 -26.81
C LEU A 314 -3.46 7.19 -27.16
N LEU A 315 -3.78 5.91 -27.34
CA LEU A 315 -2.79 4.87 -27.56
C LEU A 315 -2.05 5.03 -28.88
N ARG A 316 -2.72 5.46 -29.97
CA ARG A 316 -2.05 5.79 -31.25
C ARG A 316 -1.02 6.89 -31.05
N PHE A 317 -1.35 7.92 -30.29
CA PHE A 317 -0.43 9.01 -29.97
C PHE A 317 0.76 8.53 -29.13
N VAL A 318 0.50 7.78 -28.07
CA VAL A 318 1.53 7.25 -27.16
C VAL A 318 2.45 6.26 -27.88
N ASN A 319 1.91 5.37 -28.71
CA ASN A 319 2.70 4.44 -29.51
C ASN A 319 3.67 5.16 -30.46
N ARG A 320 3.25 6.27 -31.10
CA ARG A 320 4.14 7.06 -31.93
C ARG A 320 5.32 7.61 -31.15
N ILE A 321 5.06 8.20 -29.95
CA ILE A 321 6.13 8.70 -29.07
C ILE A 321 7.05 7.55 -28.65
N ALA A 322 6.50 6.43 -28.20
CA ALA A 322 7.26 5.27 -27.74
C ALA A 322 8.16 4.67 -28.85
N ASN A 323 7.63 4.55 -30.06
CA ASN A 323 8.39 4.06 -31.23
C ASN A 323 9.53 5.01 -31.61
N ASP A 324 9.26 6.33 -31.58
CA ASP A 324 10.25 7.33 -32.00
C ASP A 324 11.42 7.48 -31.03
N ILE A 325 11.26 7.04 -29.78
CA ILE A 325 12.34 7.07 -28.79
C ILE A 325 13.02 5.71 -28.58
N ALA A 326 12.43 4.62 -29.06
CA ALA A 326 12.86 3.24 -28.74
C ALA A 326 14.34 2.96 -29.10
N ALA A 327 14.84 3.52 -30.20
CA ALA A 327 16.23 3.31 -30.62
C ALA A 327 17.25 4.06 -29.75
N ASP A 328 16.86 5.25 -29.23
CA ASP A 328 17.73 6.10 -28.43
C ASP A 328 17.66 5.75 -26.91
N TYR A 329 16.52 5.19 -26.48
CA TYR A 329 16.20 4.85 -25.08
C TYR A 329 15.57 3.45 -24.97
N PRO A 330 16.30 2.37 -25.30
CA PRO A 330 15.76 1.01 -25.39
C PRO A 330 15.25 0.46 -24.04
N ASP A 331 15.78 0.96 -22.91
CA ASP A 331 15.43 0.51 -21.56
C ASP A 331 14.34 1.36 -20.90
N VAL A 332 13.75 2.31 -21.62
CA VAL A 332 12.72 3.21 -21.08
C VAL A 332 11.34 2.71 -21.44
N THR A 333 10.52 2.53 -20.42
CA THR A 333 9.08 2.27 -20.56
C THR A 333 8.30 3.58 -20.62
N ILE A 334 7.45 3.73 -21.62
CA ILE A 334 6.45 4.80 -21.68
C ILE A 334 5.16 4.29 -21.08
N ASP A 335 4.78 4.78 -19.90
CA ASP A 335 3.50 4.46 -19.35
C ASP A 335 2.40 5.43 -19.76
N THR A 336 1.16 4.95 -19.82
CA THR A 336 -0.03 5.76 -20.05
C THR A 336 -1.20 5.24 -19.25
N LEU A 337 -2.19 6.10 -18.99
CA LEU A 337 -3.33 5.72 -18.15
C LEU A 337 -4.46 5.08 -18.97
N ALA A 338 -5.03 4.01 -18.45
CA ALA A 338 -6.39 3.55 -18.74
C ALA A 338 -7.31 4.01 -17.60
N TYR A 339 -7.82 5.24 -17.70
CA TYR A 339 -8.43 5.99 -16.61
C TYR A 339 -9.64 6.78 -17.10
N GLN A 340 -10.76 6.70 -16.38
CA GLN A 340 -11.99 7.39 -16.75
C GLN A 340 -12.42 7.05 -18.21
N TYR A 341 -12.40 8.03 -19.12
CA TYR A 341 -12.85 7.86 -20.50
C TYR A 341 -11.96 6.94 -21.36
N THR A 342 -10.74 6.63 -20.93
CA THR A 342 -9.82 5.70 -21.60
C THR A 342 -9.74 4.33 -20.94
N GLN A 343 -10.57 4.02 -19.93
CA GLN A 343 -10.52 2.75 -19.21
C GLN A 343 -10.76 1.53 -20.14
N THR A 344 -11.68 1.65 -21.08
CA THR A 344 -12.00 0.57 -22.03
C THR A 344 -10.90 0.44 -23.09
N PRO A 345 -10.33 -0.75 -23.33
CA PRO A 345 -9.31 -0.95 -24.35
C PRO A 345 -9.85 -0.67 -25.77
N PRO A 346 -8.98 -0.26 -26.71
CA PRO A 346 -9.34 -0.08 -28.12
C PRO A 346 -9.51 -1.42 -28.83
N LYS A 347 -10.25 -1.42 -29.95
CA LYS A 347 -10.52 -2.64 -30.73
C LYS A 347 -9.38 -3.07 -31.64
N ILE A 348 -8.58 -2.14 -32.13
CA ILE A 348 -7.62 -2.36 -33.23
C ILE A 348 -6.18 -2.14 -32.75
N THR A 349 -5.90 -0.98 -32.17
CA THR A 349 -4.56 -0.58 -31.79
C THR A 349 -4.09 -1.34 -30.55
N LYS A 350 -2.90 -1.95 -30.64
CA LYS A 350 -2.23 -2.59 -29.50
C LYS A 350 -1.11 -1.69 -28.97
N PRO A 351 -0.79 -1.73 -27.68
CA PRO A 351 0.39 -1.06 -27.14
C PRO A 351 1.68 -1.49 -27.85
N ALA A 352 2.60 -0.54 -28.09
CA ALA A 352 3.94 -0.85 -28.54
C ALA A 352 4.73 -1.62 -27.46
N PRO A 353 5.79 -2.38 -27.81
CA PRO A 353 6.50 -3.24 -26.85
C PRO A 353 7.04 -2.52 -25.61
N ASN A 354 7.40 -1.24 -25.74
CA ASN A 354 7.89 -0.38 -24.67
C ASN A 354 6.79 0.52 -24.07
N VAL A 355 5.51 0.20 -24.29
CA VAL A 355 4.37 0.91 -23.69
C VAL A 355 3.77 0.08 -22.57
N CYS A 356 3.58 0.69 -21.41
CA CYS A 356 2.87 0.15 -20.25
C CYS A 356 1.50 0.83 -20.11
N ILE A 357 0.46 0.02 -19.88
CA ILE A 357 -0.89 0.50 -19.61
C ILE A 357 -1.12 0.49 -18.10
N ARG A 358 -1.30 1.66 -17.48
CA ARG A 358 -1.63 1.79 -16.06
C ARG A 358 -3.13 1.93 -15.89
N LEU A 359 -3.80 0.80 -15.56
CA LEU A 359 -5.25 0.71 -15.38
C LEU A 359 -5.64 1.12 -13.96
N CYS A 360 -6.61 2.02 -13.84
CA CYS A 360 -7.02 2.60 -12.56
C CYS A 360 -8.34 2.01 -12.05
N THR A 361 -8.41 1.71 -10.73
CA THR A 361 -9.62 1.20 -10.06
C THR A 361 -10.54 2.31 -9.54
N ILE A 362 -10.32 3.57 -9.89
CA ILE A 362 -10.97 4.76 -9.31
C ILE A 362 -12.50 4.68 -9.21
N THR A 363 -13.15 4.00 -10.13
CA THR A 363 -14.62 3.86 -10.15
C THR A 363 -15.13 2.65 -9.38
N CYS A 364 -14.23 1.81 -8.85
CA CYS A 364 -14.59 0.60 -8.13
C CYS A 364 -15.14 0.89 -6.74
N HIS A 365 -15.74 -0.13 -6.15
CA HIS A 365 -16.11 -0.15 -4.75
C HIS A 365 -15.09 -0.98 -3.97
N PHE A 366 -14.70 -0.49 -2.80
CA PHE A 366 -13.59 -1.02 -2.00
C PHE A 366 -14.04 -1.76 -0.74
N ASN A 367 -15.33 -1.87 -0.50
CA ASN A 367 -15.90 -2.61 0.64
C ASN A 367 -16.14 -4.10 0.37
N HIS A 368 -15.87 -4.56 -0.84
CA HIS A 368 -15.94 -5.97 -1.26
C HIS A 368 -14.86 -6.22 -2.33
N ALA A 369 -14.53 -7.50 -2.56
CA ALA A 369 -13.55 -7.85 -3.58
C ALA A 369 -13.99 -7.37 -4.98
N LEU A 370 -13.05 -6.98 -5.82
CA LEU A 370 -13.30 -6.50 -7.19
C LEU A 370 -14.06 -7.53 -8.05
N THR A 371 -13.91 -8.81 -7.71
CA THR A 371 -14.62 -9.94 -8.38
C THR A 371 -16.04 -10.18 -7.87
N THR A 372 -16.54 -9.39 -6.92
CA THR A 372 -17.89 -9.58 -6.37
C THR A 372 -18.95 -9.34 -7.44
N SER A 373 -19.78 -10.35 -7.67
CA SER A 373 -20.85 -10.29 -8.67
C SER A 373 -21.92 -9.26 -8.30
N GLY A 374 -22.48 -8.60 -9.32
CA GLY A 374 -23.53 -7.60 -9.18
C GLY A 374 -23.04 -6.17 -8.95
N CYS A 375 -21.73 -5.96 -8.72
CA CYS A 375 -21.16 -4.63 -8.68
C CYS A 375 -20.74 -4.19 -10.09
N LYS A 376 -21.57 -3.38 -10.74
CA LYS A 376 -21.36 -2.97 -12.14
C LYS A 376 -20.02 -2.23 -12.39
N THR A 377 -19.58 -1.44 -11.44
CA THR A 377 -18.32 -0.70 -11.56
C THR A 377 -17.10 -1.63 -11.48
N CYS A 378 -17.11 -2.58 -10.54
CA CYS A 378 -16.07 -3.59 -10.45
C CYS A 378 -16.10 -4.57 -11.63
N GLU A 379 -17.28 -4.99 -12.09
CA GLU A 379 -17.42 -5.79 -13.32
C GLU A 379 -16.89 -5.06 -14.55
N SER A 380 -17.10 -3.74 -14.65
CA SER A 380 -16.54 -2.92 -15.74
C SER A 380 -15.02 -2.88 -15.68
N PHE A 381 -14.46 -2.73 -14.49
CA PHE A 381 -13.01 -2.78 -14.28
C PHE A 381 -12.42 -4.15 -14.66
N CYS A 382 -13.01 -5.25 -14.17
CA CYS A 382 -12.55 -6.59 -14.50
C CYS A 382 -12.57 -6.86 -16.01
N LYS A 383 -13.63 -6.43 -16.72
CA LYS A 383 -13.69 -6.50 -18.19
C LYS A 383 -12.62 -5.66 -18.87
N ALA A 384 -12.29 -4.48 -18.32
CA ALA A 384 -11.22 -3.66 -18.84
C ALA A 384 -9.86 -4.34 -18.60
N LEU A 385 -9.62 -4.93 -17.43
CA LEU A 385 -8.39 -5.66 -17.11
C LEU A 385 -8.20 -6.86 -18.06
N GLU A 386 -9.23 -7.68 -18.25
CA GLU A 386 -9.22 -8.79 -19.22
C GLU A 386 -8.98 -8.30 -20.65
N GLY A 387 -9.65 -7.22 -21.06
CA GLY A 387 -9.53 -6.67 -22.40
C GLY A 387 -8.16 -6.07 -22.68
N TRP A 388 -7.55 -5.36 -21.73
CA TRP A 388 -6.19 -4.87 -21.83
C TRP A 388 -5.19 -6.04 -21.81
N GLY A 389 -5.36 -7.04 -20.94
CA GLY A 389 -4.52 -8.25 -20.89
C GLY A 389 -4.54 -9.07 -22.17
N ALA A 390 -5.60 -8.98 -22.97
CA ALA A 390 -5.67 -9.64 -24.28
C ALA A 390 -4.81 -8.98 -25.36
N ILE A 391 -4.39 -7.73 -25.16
CA ILE A 391 -3.65 -6.95 -26.17
C ILE A 391 -2.33 -6.35 -25.67
N CYS A 392 -2.00 -6.51 -24.37
CA CYS A 392 -0.84 -5.91 -23.73
C CYS A 392 -0.27 -6.86 -22.67
N ASP A 393 1.03 -7.13 -22.72
CA ASP A 393 1.75 -7.92 -21.70
C ASP A 393 2.31 -7.04 -20.57
N ASN A 394 2.29 -5.72 -20.71
CA ASN A 394 2.84 -4.75 -19.77
C ASN A 394 1.72 -3.90 -19.18
N ILE A 395 1.12 -4.40 -18.09
CA ILE A 395 0.02 -3.74 -17.39
C ILE A 395 0.44 -3.44 -15.96
N TYR A 396 0.27 -2.19 -15.55
CA TYR A 396 0.32 -1.77 -14.16
C TYR A 396 -1.08 -1.43 -13.65
N ILE A 397 -1.29 -1.58 -12.35
CA ILE A 397 -2.51 -1.15 -11.67
C ILE A 397 -2.22 0.11 -10.84
N TRP A 398 -3.13 1.05 -10.90
CA TRP A 398 -3.26 2.11 -9.92
C TRP A 398 -4.49 1.81 -9.08
N ASP A 399 -4.26 1.31 -7.87
CA ASP A 399 -5.33 1.03 -6.91
C ASP A 399 -5.41 2.12 -5.83
N TYR A 400 -6.52 2.11 -5.09
CA TYR A 400 -6.83 3.13 -4.09
C TYR A 400 -7.21 2.44 -2.77
N THR A 401 -6.57 2.83 -1.68
CA THR A 401 -6.67 2.09 -0.42
C THR A 401 -7.25 2.86 0.74
N THR A 402 -7.64 4.12 0.55
CA THR A 402 -8.19 4.99 1.59
C THR A 402 -9.31 5.90 1.07
N ASN A 403 -9.92 6.67 1.97
CA ASN A 403 -10.90 7.70 1.64
C ASN A 403 -10.21 9.06 1.53
N TYR A 404 -10.19 9.65 0.35
CA TYR A 404 -9.48 10.92 0.11
C TYR A 404 -10.27 12.17 0.50
N SER A 405 -11.56 12.04 0.83
CA SER A 405 -12.33 13.10 1.44
C SER A 405 -12.30 13.07 2.97
N TYR A 406 -12.01 11.90 3.57
CA TYR A 406 -12.15 11.65 5.00
C TYR A 406 -11.08 10.66 5.49
N TYR A 407 -9.81 11.05 5.53
CA TYR A 407 -8.67 10.17 5.85
C TYR A 407 -8.75 9.46 7.20
N LEU A 408 -9.48 10.02 8.17
CA LEU A 408 -9.71 9.40 9.48
C LEU A 408 -10.99 8.57 9.55
N ALA A 409 -11.87 8.67 8.55
CA ALA A 409 -13.10 7.87 8.56
C ALA A 409 -12.78 6.40 8.34
N THR A 410 -13.53 5.54 8.99
CA THR A 410 -13.43 4.10 8.79
C THR A 410 -13.64 3.74 7.31
N PHE A 411 -12.62 3.11 6.72
CA PHE A 411 -12.61 2.64 5.34
C PHE A 411 -12.32 1.14 5.31
N PRO A 412 -13.32 0.30 5.60
CA PRO A 412 -13.13 -1.11 5.87
C PRO A 412 -12.86 -1.92 4.60
N ASN A 413 -11.62 -1.90 4.13
CA ASN A 413 -11.14 -2.63 2.96
C ASN A 413 -10.04 -3.67 3.28
N LEU A 414 -9.57 -3.76 4.52
CA LEU A 414 -8.51 -4.68 4.90
C LEU A 414 -8.81 -6.15 4.55
N HIS A 415 -10.09 -6.55 4.62
CA HIS A 415 -10.53 -7.91 4.33
C HIS A 415 -10.53 -8.28 2.85
N VAL A 416 -10.34 -7.31 1.93
CA VAL A 416 -10.38 -7.53 0.47
C VAL A 416 -9.05 -7.29 -0.24
N LEU A 417 -8.06 -6.65 0.41
CA LEU A 417 -6.77 -6.32 -0.20
C LEU A 417 -6.08 -7.56 -0.80
N ARG A 418 -6.07 -8.67 -0.06
CA ARG A 418 -5.49 -9.92 -0.52
C ARG A 418 -6.17 -10.47 -1.79
N ASP A 419 -7.48 -10.47 -1.82
CA ASP A 419 -8.25 -11.03 -2.94
C ASP A 419 -8.10 -10.16 -4.19
N ASN A 420 -7.99 -8.84 -4.03
CA ASN A 420 -7.71 -7.90 -5.13
C ASN A 420 -6.27 -8.06 -5.65
N MET A 421 -5.27 -8.14 -4.77
CA MET A 421 -3.88 -8.34 -5.18
C MET A 421 -3.69 -9.66 -5.93
N ARG A 422 -4.37 -10.72 -5.47
CA ARG A 422 -4.37 -12.02 -6.17
C ARG A 422 -5.04 -11.93 -7.55
N LEU A 423 -6.12 -11.16 -7.69
CA LEU A 423 -6.74 -10.90 -8.99
C LEU A 423 -5.75 -10.25 -9.96
N PHE A 424 -5.00 -9.26 -9.51
CA PHE A 424 -4.00 -8.58 -10.34
C PHE A 424 -2.91 -9.57 -10.81
N ALA A 425 -2.36 -10.36 -9.89
CA ALA A 425 -1.36 -11.38 -10.22
C ALA A 425 -1.88 -12.44 -11.21
N GLN A 426 -3.11 -12.90 -11.03
CA GLN A 426 -3.75 -13.88 -11.92
C GLN A 426 -4.03 -13.34 -13.33
N ASN A 427 -4.08 -12.03 -13.50
CA ASN A 427 -4.25 -11.35 -14.79
C ASN A 427 -2.91 -10.82 -15.37
N ASN A 428 -1.79 -11.39 -14.94
CA ASN A 428 -0.46 -11.07 -15.45
C ASN A 428 -0.08 -9.58 -15.34
N VAL A 429 -0.61 -8.89 -14.34
CA VAL A 429 -0.20 -7.53 -14.00
C VAL A 429 1.29 -7.55 -13.60
N LYS A 430 2.05 -6.59 -14.11
CA LYS A 430 3.50 -6.47 -13.86
C LYS A 430 3.86 -5.48 -12.76
N GLY A 431 2.95 -4.58 -12.41
CA GLY A 431 3.23 -3.60 -11.38
C GLY A 431 1.97 -3.10 -10.69
N VAL A 432 2.09 -2.76 -9.41
CA VAL A 432 0.98 -2.26 -8.62
C VAL A 432 1.40 -1.04 -7.81
N TYR A 433 0.64 0.02 -7.95
CA TYR A 433 0.71 1.23 -7.14
C TYR A 433 -0.55 1.32 -6.28
N GLU A 434 -0.38 1.13 -4.98
CA GLU A 434 -1.43 1.21 -3.97
C GLU A 434 -1.45 2.61 -3.36
N GLN A 435 -2.30 3.49 -3.90
CA GLN A 435 -2.40 4.86 -3.40
C GLN A 435 -3.06 4.89 -2.02
N GLY A 436 -2.30 5.37 -1.03
CA GLY A 436 -2.74 5.51 0.35
C GLY A 436 -2.81 6.95 0.82
N ASN A 437 -2.61 7.19 2.12
CA ASN A 437 -2.50 8.52 2.69
C ASN A 437 -1.07 9.07 2.52
N ALA A 438 -0.83 9.74 1.41
CA ALA A 438 0.44 10.37 1.08
C ALA A 438 0.60 11.78 1.68
N SER A 439 -0.43 12.33 2.31
CA SER A 439 -0.50 13.73 2.73
C SER A 439 -0.16 13.95 4.20
N GLY A 440 -0.22 12.90 5.01
CA GLY A 440 0.03 12.98 6.45
C GLY A 440 0.56 11.67 7.03
N PRO A 441 1.12 11.73 8.26
CA PRO A 441 1.85 10.61 8.86
C PRO A 441 0.96 9.42 9.24
N SER A 442 -0.33 9.63 9.41
CA SER A 442 -1.29 8.60 9.80
C SER A 442 -2.65 8.83 9.15
N GLY A 443 -3.51 7.87 9.26
CA GLY A 443 -4.90 7.87 8.83
C GLY A 443 -5.61 6.69 9.48
N GLU A 444 -6.77 6.31 8.96
CA GLU A 444 -7.46 5.11 9.44
C GLU A 444 -6.61 3.87 9.11
N PHE A 445 -5.95 3.29 10.12
CA PHE A 445 -5.04 2.14 10.02
C PHE A 445 -3.99 2.25 8.90
N GLY A 446 -3.44 3.44 8.67
CA GLY A 446 -2.51 3.70 7.57
C GLY A 446 -1.27 2.81 7.62
N GLU A 447 -0.66 2.67 8.81
CA GLU A 447 0.55 1.86 9.07
C GLU A 447 0.29 0.37 8.84
N LEU A 448 -0.79 -0.16 9.40
CA LEU A 448 -1.21 -1.55 9.18
C LEU A 448 -1.46 -1.83 7.71
N ARG A 449 -2.17 -0.93 7.03
CA ARG A 449 -2.48 -1.07 5.61
C ARG A 449 -1.22 -1.08 4.75
N ALA A 450 -0.29 -0.16 5.00
CA ALA A 450 0.98 -0.11 4.28
C ALA A 450 1.81 -1.39 4.47
N TYR A 451 1.89 -1.91 5.70
CA TYR A 451 2.58 -3.16 6.01
C TYR A 451 1.96 -4.35 5.27
N LEU A 452 0.64 -4.53 5.37
CA LEU A 452 -0.06 -5.63 4.71
C LEU A 452 0.06 -5.56 3.17
N ILE A 453 0.00 -4.36 2.60
CA ILE A 453 0.23 -4.13 1.17
C ILE A 453 1.66 -4.54 0.79
N GLY A 454 2.68 -4.16 1.57
CA GLY A 454 4.05 -4.58 1.34
C GLY A 454 4.18 -6.10 1.27
N LYS A 455 3.61 -6.83 2.23
CA LYS A 455 3.60 -8.30 2.24
C LYS A 455 2.87 -8.90 1.02
N LEU A 456 1.74 -8.33 0.62
CA LEU A 456 0.98 -8.79 -0.55
C LEU A 456 1.68 -8.45 -1.88
N LEU A 457 2.43 -7.37 -1.97
CA LEU A 457 3.22 -7.03 -3.15
C LEU A 457 4.40 -8.01 -3.34
N MET A 458 4.94 -8.54 -2.24
CA MET A 458 5.96 -9.59 -2.28
C MET A 458 5.36 -10.97 -2.56
N ASP A 459 4.24 -11.32 -1.92
CA ASP A 459 3.52 -12.57 -2.17
C ASP A 459 2.02 -12.35 -2.40
N PRO A 460 1.58 -12.08 -3.65
CA PRO A 460 0.16 -11.91 -3.98
C PRO A 460 -0.64 -13.21 -3.89
N TYR A 461 0.03 -14.35 -3.79
CA TYR A 461 -0.60 -15.67 -3.65
C TYR A 461 -0.70 -16.14 -2.20
N MET A 462 -0.21 -15.37 -1.25
CA MET A 462 -0.32 -15.60 0.19
C MET A 462 -1.68 -16.17 0.58
N SER A 463 -1.71 -17.18 1.42
CA SER A 463 -2.97 -17.76 1.91
C SER A 463 -3.73 -16.77 2.78
N ARG A 464 -5.04 -17.02 2.96
CA ARG A 464 -5.86 -16.15 3.84
C ARG A 464 -5.41 -16.25 5.30
N SER A 465 -4.97 -17.42 5.75
CA SER A 465 -4.43 -17.62 7.10
C SER A 465 -3.14 -16.84 7.33
N GLU A 466 -2.20 -16.88 6.38
CA GLU A 466 -0.96 -16.11 6.46
C GLU A 466 -1.22 -14.60 6.45
N TYR A 467 -2.13 -14.12 5.59
CA TYR A 467 -2.51 -12.72 5.55
C TYR A 467 -3.06 -12.23 6.90
N TYR A 468 -3.94 -13.02 7.54
CA TYR A 468 -4.47 -12.65 8.85
C TYR A 468 -3.44 -12.86 9.97
N ALA A 469 -2.50 -13.81 9.85
CA ALA A 469 -1.38 -13.91 10.79
C ALA A 469 -0.50 -12.66 10.74
N HIS A 470 -0.14 -12.16 9.55
CA HIS A 470 0.57 -10.88 9.42
C HIS A 470 -0.21 -9.70 10.03
N MET A 471 -1.54 -9.67 9.87
CA MET A 471 -2.37 -8.66 10.49
C MET A 471 -2.33 -8.75 12.02
N ASP A 472 -2.48 -9.95 12.58
CA ASP A 472 -2.50 -10.18 14.02
C ASP A 472 -1.13 -9.90 14.64
N ASP A 473 -0.03 -10.31 13.99
CA ASP A 473 1.35 -10.00 14.41
C ASP A 473 1.59 -8.48 14.45
N PHE A 474 1.17 -7.76 13.40
CA PHE A 474 1.25 -6.30 13.40
C PHE A 474 0.46 -5.68 14.55
N LEU A 475 -0.80 -6.09 14.72
CA LEU A 475 -1.67 -5.54 15.74
C LEU A 475 -1.11 -5.79 17.15
N ALA A 476 -0.59 -7.00 17.41
CA ALA A 476 0.01 -7.35 18.70
C ALA A 476 1.26 -6.50 18.99
N ALA A 477 2.17 -6.38 18.03
CA ALA A 477 3.38 -5.58 18.18
C ALA A 477 3.10 -4.08 18.32
N TYR A 478 2.12 -3.56 17.58
CA TYR A 478 1.83 -2.13 17.51
C TYR A 478 0.94 -1.64 18.66
N TYR A 479 -0.01 -2.48 19.13
CA TYR A 479 -0.99 -2.10 20.17
C TYR A 479 -0.80 -2.82 21.51
N GLY A 480 0.18 -3.72 21.63
CA GLY A 480 0.40 -4.52 22.83
C GLY A 480 -0.79 -5.43 23.16
N GLU A 481 -0.95 -5.83 24.41
CA GLU A 481 -2.00 -6.76 24.85
C GLU A 481 -3.44 -6.30 24.53
N GLY A 482 -3.61 -5.01 24.23
CA GLY A 482 -4.90 -4.43 23.83
C GLY A 482 -5.35 -4.74 22.39
N TRP A 483 -4.49 -5.37 21.59
CA TRP A 483 -4.70 -5.56 20.16
C TRP A 483 -5.99 -6.33 19.79
N THR A 484 -6.39 -7.28 20.61
CA THR A 484 -7.59 -8.11 20.33
C THR A 484 -8.88 -7.31 20.30
N TYR A 485 -8.97 -6.22 21.08
CA TYR A 485 -10.11 -5.32 21.06
C TYR A 485 -10.15 -4.48 19.76
N ILE A 486 -8.98 -4.07 19.27
CA ILE A 486 -8.86 -3.34 17.99
C ILE A 486 -9.18 -4.29 16.84
N ARG A 487 -8.77 -5.56 16.93
CA ARG A 487 -9.14 -6.59 15.96
C ARG A 487 -10.67 -6.78 15.89
N GLN A 488 -11.37 -6.81 17.04
CA GLN A 488 -12.85 -6.87 17.07
C GLN A 488 -13.50 -5.68 16.37
N TYR A 489 -12.90 -4.48 16.52
CA TYR A 489 -13.34 -3.29 15.79
C TYR A 489 -13.18 -3.48 14.27
N ILE A 490 -12.00 -3.88 13.80
CA ILE A 490 -11.71 -4.12 12.38
C ILE A 490 -12.66 -5.17 11.80
N ASP A 491 -12.83 -6.31 12.48
CA ASP A 491 -13.69 -7.40 12.02
C ASP A 491 -15.16 -6.99 11.94
N THR A 492 -15.62 -6.19 12.91
CA THR A 492 -16.99 -5.68 12.93
C THR A 492 -17.26 -4.78 11.71
N PHE A 493 -16.40 -3.80 11.43
CA PHE A 493 -16.58 -2.94 10.28
C PHE A 493 -16.42 -3.69 8.95
N SER A 494 -15.51 -4.66 8.88
CA SER A 494 -15.34 -5.53 7.72
C SER A 494 -16.61 -6.38 7.44
N GLN A 495 -17.27 -6.86 8.49
CA GLN A 495 -18.55 -7.59 8.33
C GLN A 495 -19.64 -6.69 7.76
N TYR A 496 -19.82 -5.47 8.31
CA TYR A 496 -20.79 -4.51 7.77
C TYR A 496 -20.49 -4.12 6.34
N ALA A 497 -19.21 -3.90 6.01
CA ALA A 497 -18.78 -3.60 4.66
C ALA A 497 -19.13 -4.73 3.68
N ASN A 498 -18.85 -5.96 4.06
CA ASN A 498 -19.07 -7.13 3.20
C ASN A 498 -20.55 -7.44 2.92
N ILE A 499 -21.45 -7.15 3.87
CA ILE A 499 -22.89 -7.35 3.70
C ILE A 499 -23.65 -6.11 3.19
N SER A 500 -22.97 -4.96 3.08
CA SER A 500 -23.61 -3.72 2.64
C SER A 500 -24.04 -3.79 1.18
N ALA A 501 -25.30 -3.42 0.93
CA ALA A 501 -25.79 -3.21 -0.43
C ALA A 501 -25.23 -1.94 -1.09
N ASN A 502 -24.62 -1.04 -0.31
CA ASN A 502 -24.03 0.18 -0.80
C ASN A 502 -22.56 -0.04 -1.16
N GLY A 503 -22.15 0.48 -2.31
CA GLY A 503 -20.74 0.46 -2.70
C GLY A 503 -19.98 1.63 -2.08
N MET A 504 -18.77 1.36 -1.59
CA MET A 504 -17.89 2.35 -1.00
C MET A 504 -16.79 2.75 -1.98
N GLY A 505 -16.92 3.92 -2.59
CA GLY A 505 -15.86 4.55 -3.39
C GLY A 505 -14.95 5.43 -2.54
N ILE A 506 -13.87 5.91 -3.17
CA ILE A 506 -12.78 6.65 -2.52
C ILE A 506 -13.16 8.04 -1.96
N TYR A 507 -14.35 8.53 -2.25
CA TYR A 507 -14.90 9.80 -1.73
C TYR A 507 -16.23 9.59 -0.97
N SER A 508 -16.52 8.34 -0.61
CA SER A 508 -17.81 7.99 0.04
C SER A 508 -17.94 8.64 1.40
N TYR A 509 -19.18 9.00 1.75
CA TYR A 509 -19.51 9.49 3.07
C TYR A 509 -19.22 8.42 4.14
N PRO A 510 -18.73 8.78 5.35
CA PRO A 510 -18.25 7.83 6.37
C PRO A 510 -19.24 6.72 6.74
N PHE A 511 -20.56 6.97 6.63
CA PHE A 511 -21.61 6.00 6.94
C PHE A 511 -22.22 5.31 5.72
N THR A 512 -21.46 5.18 4.63
CA THR A 512 -21.93 4.52 3.41
C THR A 512 -22.18 3.03 3.61
N VAL A 513 -21.30 2.32 4.31
CA VAL A 513 -21.41 0.86 4.50
C VAL A 513 -22.03 0.46 5.84
N MET A 514 -21.88 1.27 6.87
CA MET A 514 -22.56 1.11 8.15
C MET A 514 -23.42 2.34 8.38
N HIS A 515 -24.75 2.16 8.44
CA HIS A 515 -25.66 3.29 8.63
C HIS A 515 -25.35 4.03 9.94
N LYS A 516 -25.53 5.35 9.92
CA LYS A 516 -25.29 6.23 11.08
C LYS A 516 -26.00 5.76 12.36
N ASP A 517 -27.26 5.33 12.25
CA ASP A 517 -28.03 4.86 13.41
C ASP A 517 -27.50 3.54 13.95
N THR A 518 -26.98 2.67 13.06
CA THR A 518 -26.31 1.42 13.46
C THR A 518 -25.04 1.74 14.24
N PHE A 519 -24.20 2.64 13.73
CA PHE A 519 -23.02 3.10 14.45
C PHE A 519 -23.39 3.68 15.81
N ALA A 520 -24.39 4.59 15.87
CA ALA A 520 -24.83 5.20 17.11
C ALA A 520 -25.35 4.18 18.15
N SER A 521 -25.99 3.10 17.71
CA SER A 521 -26.43 2.00 18.57
C SER A 521 -25.27 1.14 19.12
N MET A 522 -24.14 1.15 18.44
CA MET A 522 -22.94 0.40 18.80
C MET A 522 -21.85 1.29 19.43
N GLU A 523 -22.03 2.60 19.44
CA GLU A 523 -20.99 3.57 19.82
C GLU A 523 -20.42 3.27 21.22
N GLU A 524 -21.24 3.01 22.21
CA GLU A 524 -20.80 2.66 23.57
C GLU A 524 -19.93 1.39 23.57
N LYS A 525 -20.33 0.36 22.84
CA LYS A 525 -19.57 -0.88 22.70
C LYS A 525 -18.23 -0.64 21.99
N ILE A 526 -18.23 0.16 20.92
CA ILE A 526 -17.01 0.52 20.17
C ILE A 526 -16.05 1.29 21.10
N ILE A 527 -16.55 2.28 21.83
CA ILE A 527 -15.76 3.05 22.79
C ILE A 527 -15.20 2.10 23.87
N GLY A 528 -16.02 1.17 24.40
CA GLY A 528 -15.57 0.17 25.38
C GLY A 528 -14.43 -0.71 24.89
N TRP A 529 -14.38 -1.09 23.62
CA TRP A 529 -13.24 -1.82 23.06
C TRP A 529 -11.96 -0.98 23.06
N TRP A 530 -12.05 0.30 22.68
CA TRP A 530 -10.89 1.19 22.68
C TRP A 530 -10.43 1.55 24.10
N ASP A 531 -11.36 1.72 25.05
CA ASP A 531 -11.03 1.89 26.48
C ASP A 531 -10.27 0.66 27.02
N ALA A 532 -10.74 -0.54 26.67
CA ALA A 532 -10.06 -1.79 27.06
C ALA A 532 -8.69 -1.93 26.37
N ALA A 533 -8.59 -1.53 25.10
CA ALA A 533 -7.32 -1.51 24.37
C ALA A 533 -6.31 -0.54 25.00
N GLU A 534 -6.72 0.68 25.36
CA GLU A 534 -5.87 1.65 26.06
C GLU A 534 -5.41 1.12 27.42
N ALA A 535 -6.32 0.50 28.19
CA ALA A 535 -6.01 -0.05 29.50
C ALA A 535 -5.00 -1.21 29.46
N ALA A 536 -4.98 -1.98 28.38
CA ALA A 536 -4.11 -3.14 28.20
C ALA A 536 -2.83 -2.85 27.38
N ALA A 537 -2.70 -1.66 26.80
CA ALA A 537 -1.67 -1.34 25.81
C ALA A 537 -0.22 -1.30 26.37
N GLY A 538 -0.04 -1.12 27.70
CA GLY A 538 1.31 -0.96 28.26
C GLY A 538 2.12 0.14 27.58
N ASP A 539 3.33 -0.18 27.15
CA ASP A 539 4.22 0.75 26.44
C ASP A 539 3.71 1.18 25.06
N ARG A 540 2.64 0.54 24.55
CA ARG A 540 2.02 0.85 23.26
C ARG A 540 0.83 1.82 23.36
N LEU A 541 0.58 2.38 24.54
CA LEU A 541 -0.57 3.25 24.80
C LEU A 541 -0.70 4.42 23.80
N GLU A 542 0.41 5.05 23.44
CA GLU A 542 0.39 6.19 22.51
C GLU A 542 -0.04 5.79 21.08
N TYR A 543 0.31 4.57 20.65
CA TYR A 543 -0.17 4.04 19.37
C TYR A 543 -1.69 3.79 19.38
N VAL A 544 -2.21 3.23 20.50
CA VAL A 544 -3.66 3.02 20.67
C VAL A 544 -4.40 4.36 20.66
N LYS A 545 -3.95 5.35 21.45
CA LYS A 545 -4.55 6.69 21.50
C LYS A 545 -4.57 7.37 20.13
N ARG A 546 -3.45 7.29 19.39
CA ARG A 546 -3.35 7.84 18.03
C ARG A 546 -4.37 7.19 17.10
N SER A 547 -4.45 5.88 17.08
CA SER A 547 -5.40 5.17 16.21
C SER A 547 -6.85 5.35 16.63
N ARG A 548 -7.14 5.60 17.91
CA ARG A 548 -8.49 5.89 18.42
C ARG A 548 -9.12 7.16 17.83
N TRP A 549 -8.33 8.06 17.25
CA TRP A 549 -8.86 9.26 16.60
C TRP A 549 -9.89 8.94 15.51
N GLN A 550 -9.76 7.81 14.80
CA GLN A 550 -10.76 7.37 13.83
C GLN A 550 -12.16 7.17 14.46
N VAL A 551 -12.23 6.63 15.68
CA VAL A 551 -13.51 6.42 16.40
C VAL A 551 -14.10 7.75 16.82
N ARG A 552 -13.29 8.65 17.38
CA ARG A 552 -13.72 10.00 17.75
C ARG A 552 -14.24 10.77 16.54
N TYR A 553 -13.56 10.62 15.40
CA TYR A 553 -13.97 11.22 14.14
C TYR A 553 -15.35 10.69 13.68
N MET A 554 -15.56 9.38 13.72
CA MET A 554 -16.85 8.77 13.39
C MET A 554 -17.96 9.20 14.36
N SER A 555 -17.67 9.28 15.67
CA SER A 555 -18.61 9.77 16.69
C SER A 555 -19.03 11.23 16.44
N LEU A 556 -18.08 12.07 16.00
CA LEU A 556 -18.34 13.45 15.61
C LEU A 556 -19.34 13.54 14.45
N PHE A 557 -19.17 12.73 13.42
CA PHE A 557 -20.09 12.64 12.30
C PHE A 557 -21.47 12.08 12.71
N ALA A 558 -21.47 11.09 13.60
CA ALA A 558 -22.71 10.49 14.10
C ALA A 558 -23.53 11.49 14.92
N ASN A 559 -22.89 12.25 15.80
CA ASN A 559 -23.55 13.21 16.68
C ASN A 559 -22.67 14.45 16.96
N PRO A 560 -22.74 15.48 16.12
CA PRO A 560 -21.93 16.70 16.28
C PRO A 560 -22.10 17.42 17.63
N ASN A 561 -23.22 17.20 18.33
CA ASN A 561 -23.52 17.84 19.62
C ASN A 561 -22.91 17.10 20.81
N LYS A 562 -22.43 15.88 20.63
CA LYS A 562 -21.79 15.05 21.69
C LYS A 562 -20.27 15.24 21.79
N VAL A 563 -19.69 16.01 20.89
CA VAL A 563 -18.25 16.20 20.90
C VAL A 563 -17.85 16.82 22.22
N GLU A 564 -16.97 16.15 22.92
CA GLU A 564 -16.31 16.69 24.09
C GLU A 564 -15.61 17.99 23.69
N ALA A 565 -16.28 19.09 23.98
CA ALA A 565 -15.83 20.44 23.62
C ALA A 565 -14.39 20.70 24.09
N GLU A 566 -13.93 20.01 25.13
CA GLU A 566 -12.60 20.15 25.73
C GLU A 566 -11.47 19.67 24.82
N ILE A 567 -11.64 18.55 24.07
CA ILE A 567 -10.60 18.03 23.17
C ILE A 567 -10.51 18.88 21.90
N LEU A 568 -11.65 19.33 21.41
CA LEU A 568 -11.71 20.25 20.28
C LEU A 568 -11.15 21.63 20.63
N VAL A 569 -11.44 22.12 21.83
CA VAL A 569 -10.92 23.42 22.30
C VAL A 569 -9.40 23.37 22.42
N SER A 570 -8.79 22.30 22.94
CA SER A 570 -7.33 22.23 23.05
C SER A 570 -6.64 22.09 21.69
N ALA A 571 -7.17 21.26 20.78
CA ALA A 571 -6.66 21.13 19.41
C ALA A 571 -6.86 22.42 18.59
N VAL A 572 -7.96 23.13 18.81
CA VAL A 572 -8.29 24.40 18.17
C VAL A 572 -7.51 25.56 18.79
N GLU A 573 -7.30 25.57 20.10
CA GLU A 573 -6.53 26.62 20.77
C GLU A 573 -5.07 26.62 20.36
N ALA A 574 -4.49 25.44 20.13
CA ALA A 574 -3.15 25.32 19.59
C ALA A 574 -3.02 25.88 18.15
N ASN A 575 -4.13 26.01 17.39
CA ASN A 575 -4.17 26.53 16.01
C ASN A 575 -4.99 27.82 15.84
N LYS A 576 -5.46 28.45 16.91
CA LYS A 576 -6.36 29.62 16.90
C LYS A 576 -5.96 30.77 15.98
N THR A 577 -4.70 30.94 15.69
CA THR A 577 -4.20 32.06 14.90
C THR A 577 -4.37 31.90 13.39
N ARG A 578 -4.81 30.76 12.88
CA ARG A 578 -4.80 30.49 11.44
C ARG A 578 -6.16 30.29 10.77
N TRP A 579 -7.20 29.79 11.48
CA TRP A 579 -8.38 29.24 10.82
C TRP A 579 -9.73 29.65 11.41
N SER A 580 -9.80 30.25 12.62
CA SER A 580 -11.03 30.56 13.36
C SER A 580 -12.03 31.48 12.64
N GLU A 581 -11.61 32.17 11.60
CA GLU A 581 -12.45 33.14 10.88
C GLU A 581 -13.16 32.57 9.63
N ARG A 582 -12.83 31.35 9.18
CA ARG A 582 -13.26 30.86 7.86
C ARG A 582 -14.36 29.81 7.84
N PHE A 583 -14.57 29.03 8.91
CA PHE A 583 -15.53 27.92 8.89
C PHE A 583 -16.29 27.75 10.23
N PRO A 584 -17.45 28.35 10.40
CA PRO A 584 -18.17 28.33 11.68
C PRO A 584 -19.08 27.10 11.91
N THR A 585 -18.93 26.00 11.16
CA THR A 585 -19.87 24.88 11.14
C THR A 585 -19.19 23.52 11.28
N LEU A 586 -19.96 22.41 11.27
CA LEU A 586 -19.49 21.02 11.28
C LEU A 586 -18.37 20.75 10.24
N LEU A 587 -18.42 21.40 9.07
CA LEU A 587 -17.38 21.33 8.04
C LEU A 587 -16.01 21.77 8.57
N TRP A 588 -15.96 22.72 9.48
CA TRP A 588 -14.73 23.19 10.11
C TRP A 588 -14.11 22.09 10.99
N TYR A 589 -14.88 21.37 11.77
CA TYR A 589 -14.40 20.26 12.59
C TYR A 589 -13.84 19.12 11.73
N VAL A 590 -14.53 18.77 10.65
CA VAL A 590 -14.09 17.75 9.70
C VAL A 590 -12.76 18.14 9.06
N TYR A 591 -12.64 19.38 8.63
CA TYR A 591 -11.43 19.89 7.99
C TYR A 591 -10.24 19.93 8.96
N GLU A 592 -10.44 20.34 10.21
CA GLU A 592 -9.40 20.34 11.24
C GLU A 592 -8.96 18.93 11.62
N TYR A 593 -9.85 17.95 11.69
CA TYR A 593 -9.49 16.55 11.94
C TYR A 593 -8.72 15.96 10.76
N ASP A 594 -9.06 16.25 9.53
CA ASP A 594 -8.28 15.84 8.37
C ASP A 594 -6.90 16.53 8.33
N LEU A 595 -6.81 17.78 8.74
CA LEU A 595 -5.54 18.48 8.93
C LEU A 595 -4.71 17.88 10.07
N LEU A 596 -5.34 17.47 11.17
CA LEU A 596 -4.65 16.78 12.26
C LEU A 596 -4.11 15.43 11.83
N ALA A 597 -4.83 14.67 10.99
CA ALA A 597 -4.33 13.45 10.38
C ALA A 597 -3.11 13.71 9.46
N GLN A 598 -3.00 14.90 8.91
CA GLN A 598 -1.89 15.37 8.08
C GLN A 598 -0.78 16.09 8.87
N ALA A 599 -0.97 16.32 10.18
CA ALA A 599 -0.01 17.07 10.99
C ALA A 599 1.16 16.19 11.47
N PRO A 600 2.37 16.75 11.63
CA PRO A 600 3.51 16.03 12.19
C PRO A 600 3.27 15.55 13.63
N ASP A 601 3.99 14.52 14.04
CA ASP A 601 3.88 13.72 15.27
C ASP A 601 3.58 14.47 16.60
N LYS A 602 3.96 15.72 16.73
CA LYS A 602 3.70 16.52 17.95
C LYS A 602 2.22 16.80 18.25
N TRP A 603 1.30 16.51 17.33
CA TRP A 603 -0.15 16.65 17.55
C TRP A 603 -0.77 15.41 18.20
N PHE A 604 -0.06 14.27 18.15
CA PHE A 604 -0.53 12.99 18.67
C PHE A 604 0.12 12.63 20.01
N THR A 605 1.13 13.37 20.44
CA THR A 605 1.90 13.07 21.66
C THR A 605 1.36 13.70 22.93
N ASP A 606 0.50 14.71 22.83
CA ASP A 606 -0.11 15.33 24.02
C ASP A 606 -1.51 15.87 23.70
N PRO A 607 -2.58 15.17 24.07
CA PRO A 607 -3.94 15.68 23.93
C PRO A 607 -4.26 16.84 24.89
N SER A 608 -3.35 17.17 25.82
CA SER A 608 -3.44 18.30 26.74
C SER A 608 -2.53 19.49 26.36
N ALA A 609 -1.75 19.38 25.28
CA ALA A 609 -0.84 20.42 24.79
C ALA A 609 -1.46 21.35 23.74
#